data_30ecb5f3367beefd1b0a1d0f8529bf2c
#
_entry.id   30ecb5f3367beefd1b0a1d0f8529bf2c
#
_cell.length_a   1.000
_cell.length_b   1.000
_cell.length_c   1.000
_cell.angle_alpha   90.00
_cell.angle_beta   90.00
_cell.angle_gamma   90.00
#
_symmetry.space_group_name_H-M   'P 1'
#
loop_
_entity.id
_entity.type
_entity.pdbx_description
1 polymer ?
#
loop_
_entity_poly.entity_id
_entity_poly.type
_entity_poly.pdbx_seq_one_letter_code
_entity_poly.pdbx_strand_id
1 'polypeptide(L)'
;MSKKIDKRVKYRIVLDCETCPCDKDFEGVSPWNMWFYDLGWAVVDKRGNVYKTQSFINADIFLAEKDLMKSAYYANKIPMYWEQIKAGQRILTSFAKIRKALLADIQEYNVTEVYAHNMRFDWGALTNTQRWLTKSKYRYFFPKDIMICDTLKMARQVIGKMPTYRNFCEENGYLTKNGQLKFTAEILYRFISKNNDFTESHTGLEDVLIEKEILAYCFKQHKKMEKRLWA
;
A
#
# COMPACT_ATOMS: atom_id res chain seq x y z
N MET A 1 16.74 0.47 -22.58
CA MET A 1 17.45 1.70 -22.17
C MET A 1 16.87 2.15 -20.84
N SER A 2 17.65 2.16 -19.73
CA SER A 2 17.18 2.71 -18.46
C SER A 2 16.97 4.22 -18.63
N LYS A 3 15.75 4.72 -18.34
CA LYS A 3 15.50 6.17 -18.35
C LYS A 3 16.43 6.81 -17.30
N LYS A 4 17.21 7.79 -17.75
CA LYS A 4 18.10 8.55 -16.85
C LYS A 4 17.25 9.24 -15.78
N ILE A 5 17.54 8.98 -14.50
CA ILE A 5 16.80 9.55 -13.38
C ILE A 5 17.03 11.06 -13.33
N ASP A 6 15.95 11.84 -13.34
CA ASP A 6 16.03 13.31 -13.23
C ASP A 6 16.17 13.71 -11.76
N LYS A 7 17.35 14.15 -11.36
CA LYS A 7 17.66 14.58 -9.98
C LYS A 7 16.84 15.78 -9.48
N ARG A 8 16.13 16.49 -10.38
CA ARG A 8 15.25 17.62 -10.01
C ARG A 8 13.88 17.13 -9.54
N VAL A 9 13.52 15.88 -9.82
CA VAL A 9 12.28 15.27 -9.39
C VAL A 9 12.47 14.70 -7.99
N LYS A 10 11.57 15.03 -7.07
CA LYS A 10 11.48 14.34 -5.78
C LYS A 10 10.62 13.10 -5.95
N TYR A 11 11.27 11.94 -5.94
CA TYR A 11 10.61 10.65 -6.02
C TYR A 11 10.09 10.18 -4.66
N ARG A 12 9.03 9.40 -4.69
CA ARG A 12 8.36 8.78 -3.55
C ARG A 12 8.00 7.34 -3.89
N ILE A 13 7.84 6.52 -2.89
CA ILE A 13 7.23 5.19 -3.07
C ILE A 13 5.81 5.24 -2.50
N VAL A 14 4.86 4.71 -3.24
CA VAL A 14 3.55 4.28 -2.76
C VAL A 14 3.57 2.76 -2.77
N LEU A 15 3.14 2.13 -1.69
CA LEU A 15 3.09 0.67 -1.57
C LEU A 15 1.77 0.23 -0.94
N ASP A 16 1.41 -1.01 -1.20
CA ASP A 16 0.31 -1.71 -0.56
C ASP A 16 0.66 -3.20 -0.40
N CYS A 17 0.13 -3.84 0.65
CA CYS A 17 0.37 -5.26 0.90
C CYS A 17 -0.89 -6.02 1.27
N GLU A 18 -1.03 -7.24 0.70
CA GLU A 18 -2.02 -8.20 1.14
C GLU A 18 -1.44 -9.16 2.17
N THR A 19 -2.28 -9.55 3.13
CA THR A 19 -1.82 -10.23 4.33
C THR A 19 -2.59 -11.50 4.64
N CYS A 20 -1.94 -12.42 5.35
CA CYS A 20 -2.58 -13.53 6.04
C CYS A 20 -2.36 -13.41 7.56
N PRO A 21 -3.23 -14.01 8.40
CA PRO A 21 -3.00 -14.05 9.84
C PRO A 21 -1.74 -14.87 10.18
N CYS A 22 -1.07 -14.53 11.26
CA CYS A 22 0.07 -15.29 11.77
C CYS A 22 -0.36 -16.45 12.70
N ASP A 23 -1.64 -16.52 13.04
CA ASP A 23 -2.25 -17.57 13.87
C ASP A 23 -3.67 -17.85 13.36
N LYS A 24 -4.04 -19.14 13.27
CA LYS A 24 -5.37 -19.58 12.82
C LYS A 24 -6.47 -19.26 13.84
N ASP A 25 -6.12 -19.27 15.11
CA ASP A 25 -7.05 -19.10 16.22
C ASP A 25 -7.24 -17.63 16.62
N PHE A 26 -6.59 -16.71 15.87
CA PHE A 26 -6.68 -15.30 16.19
C PHE A 26 -7.99 -14.68 15.69
N GLU A 27 -8.81 -14.23 16.60
CA GLU A 27 -9.99 -13.42 16.29
C GLU A 27 -9.65 -11.95 16.14
N GLY A 28 -9.94 -11.39 14.98
CA GLY A 28 -9.73 -9.99 14.66
C GLY A 28 -8.55 -9.71 13.71
N VAL A 29 -8.44 -8.45 13.27
CA VAL A 29 -7.41 -7.99 12.35
C VAL A 29 -6.57 -6.91 13.03
N SER A 30 -5.28 -7.20 13.21
CA SER A 30 -4.31 -6.24 13.73
C SER A 30 -3.04 -6.32 12.89
N PRO A 31 -2.39 -5.20 12.57
CA PRO A 31 -1.15 -5.22 11.80
C PRO A 31 -0.04 -6.03 12.48
N TRP A 32 -0.14 -6.27 13.80
CA TRP A 32 0.85 -7.00 14.58
C TRP A 32 0.67 -8.52 14.59
N ASN A 33 -0.47 -9.01 14.06
CA ASN A 33 -0.75 -10.43 13.92
C ASN A 33 -0.96 -10.84 12.45
N MET A 34 -0.46 -10.03 11.52
CA MET A 34 -0.49 -10.28 10.08
C MET A 34 0.91 -10.40 9.52
N TRP A 35 1.05 -11.28 8.52
CA TRP A 35 2.22 -11.38 7.65
C TRP A 35 1.83 -11.04 6.22
N PHE A 36 2.67 -10.30 5.52
CA PHE A 36 2.40 -10.01 4.13
C PHE A 36 2.80 -11.17 3.21
N TYR A 37 1.94 -11.47 2.24
CA TYR A 37 2.23 -12.42 1.17
C TYR A 37 2.30 -11.78 -0.22
N ASP A 38 1.60 -10.68 -0.46
CA ASP A 38 1.68 -9.86 -1.67
C ASP A 38 2.18 -8.47 -1.30
N LEU A 39 3.13 -7.93 -2.06
CA LEU A 39 3.62 -6.57 -1.88
C LEU A 39 3.82 -5.92 -3.24
N GLY A 40 3.06 -4.86 -3.48
CA GLY A 40 3.22 -3.98 -4.62
C GLY A 40 3.82 -2.64 -4.24
N TRP A 41 4.56 -2.02 -5.15
CA TRP A 41 4.92 -0.60 -5.02
C TRP A 41 5.16 0.07 -6.35
N ALA A 42 4.99 1.38 -6.35
CA ALA A 42 5.34 2.25 -7.45
C ALA A 42 6.26 3.40 -6.98
N VAL A 43 7.27 3.70 -7.78
CA VAL A 43 8.04 4.94 -7.65
C VAL A 43 7.32 6.01 -8.42
N VAL A 44 6.92 7.08 -7.72
CA VAL A 44 6.09 8.15 -8.27
C VAL A 44 6.62 9.54 -7.92
N ASP A 45 6.16 10.56 -8.64
CA ASP A 45 6.32 11.95 -8.24
C ASP A 45 5.05 12.51 -7.56
N LYS A 46 5.07 13.77 -7.15
CA LYS A 46 3.92 14.45 -6.53
C LYS A 46 2.69 14.61 -7.45
N ARG A 47 2.83 14.35 -8.77
CA ARG A 47 1.77 14.42 -9.76
C ARG A 47 1.16 13.06 -10.06
N GLY A 48 1.67 11.99 -9.45
CA GLY A 48 1.25 10.62 -9.71
C GLY A 48 1.86 9.98 -10.96
N ASN A 49 2.86 10.64 -11.60
CA ASN A 49 3.59 10.02 -12.70
C ASN A 49 4.37 8.83 -12.17
N VAL A 50 4.23 7.67 -12.83
CA VAL A 50 4.90 6.42 -12.47
C VAL A 50 6.21 6.28 -13.22
N TYR A 51 7.30 5.99 -12.51
CA TYR A 51 8.63 5.79 -13.04
C TYR A 51 9.08 4.33 -13.01
N LYS A 52 8.63 3.59 -11.99
CA LYS A 52 8.91 2.17 -11.83
C LYS A 52 7.77 1.51 -11.03
N THR A 53 7.47 0.27 -11.35
CA THR A 53 6.53 -0.56 -10.58
C THR A 53 7.18 -1.88 -10.24
N GLN A 54 6.77 -2.47 -9.12
CA GLN A 54 7.19 -3.80 -8.68
C GLN A 54 6.00 -4.53 -8.07
N SER A 55 5.93 -5.83 -8.30
CA SER A 55 4.89 -6.69 -7.74
C SER A 55 5.50 -8.04 -7.37
N PHE A 56 5.45 -8.37 -6.09
CA PHE A 56 6.10 -9.55 -5.53
C PHE A 56 5.15 -10.37 -4.68
N ILE A 57 5.32 -11.69 -4.78
CA ILE A 57 4.73 -12.65 -3.86
C ILE A 57 5.84 -13.19 -2.96
N ASN A 58 5.64 -13.08 -1.65
CA ASN A 58 6.57 -13.55 -0.63
C ASN A 58 6.48 -15.07 -0.49
N ALA A 59 7.43 -15.78 -1.10
CA ALA A 59 7.48 -17.24 -1.10
C ALA A 59 7.59 -17.82 0.32
N ASP A 60 8.25 -17.10 1.24
CA ASP A 60 8.47 -17.55 2.62
C ASP A 60 7.16 -17.56 3.45
N ILE A 61 6.11 -16.89 2.97
CA ILE A 61 4.75 -16.94 3.52
C ILE A 61 3.83 -17.73 2.58
N PHE A 62 3.72 -17.32 1.31
CA PHE A 62 2.77 -17.88 0.35
C PHE A 62 2.93 -19.38 0.13
N LEU A 63 4.17 -19.91 0.15
CA LEU A 63 4.46 -21.33 -0.03
C LEU A 63 4.64 -22.08 1.28
N ALA A 64 5.30 -21.46 2.28
CA ALA A 64 5.61 -22.12 3.52
C ALA A 64 4.40 -22.21 4.47
N GLU A 65 3.58 -21.17 4.51
CA GLU A 65 2.44 -21.05 5.43
C GLU A 65 1.09 -21.33 4.75
N LYS A 66 1.01 -22.44 4.01
CA LYS A 66 -0.16 -22.81 3.17
C LYS A 66 -1.48 -22.82 3.93
N ASP A 67 -1.47 -23.26 5.18
CA ASP A 67 -2.68 -23.33 5.99
C ASP A 67 -3.14 -21.96 6.46
N LEU A 68 -2.21 -21.07 6.81
CA LEU A 68 -2.50 -19.67 7.14
C LEU A 68 -2.97 -18.91 5.90
N MET A 69 -2.42 -19.21 4.73
CA MET A 69 -2.88 -18.64 3.46
C MET A 69 -4.36 -18.96 3.16
N LYS A 70 -4.85 -20.14 3.56
CA LYS A 70 -6.29 -20.49 3.44
C LYS A 70 -7.19 -19.62 4.33
N SER A 71 -6.64 -19.06 5.41
CA SER A 71 -7.32 -18.15 6.32
C SER A 71 -7.11 -16.67 5.97
N ALA A 72 -6.37 -16.36 4.91
CA ALA A 72 -6.21 -14.99 4.43
C ALA A 72 -7.57 -14.42 4.00
N TYR A 73 -7.79 -13.12 4.24
CA TYR A 73 -9.06 -12.47 3.89
C TYR A 73 -9.40 -12.63 2.39
N TYR A 74 -8.39 -12.61 1.53
CA TYR A 74 -8.52 -12.82 0.08
C TYR A 74 -8.00 -14.19 -0.38
N ALA A 75 -8.16 -15.25 0.43
CA ALA A 75 -7.73 -16.61 0.07
C ALA A 75 -8.35 -17.12 -1.24
N ASN A 76 -9.55 -16.65 -1.59
CA ASN A 76 -10.22 -16.97 -2.86
C ASN A 76 -9.46 -16.49 -4.09
N LYS A 77 -8.48 -15.57 -3.95
CA LYS A 77 -7.63 -15.07 -5.03
C LYS A 77 -6.35 -15.89 -5.25
N ILE A 78 -6.05 -16.87 -4.41
CA ILE A 78 -4.86 -17.72 -4.56
C ILE A 78 -4.71 -18.30 -5.98
N PRO A 79 -5.77 -18.81 -6.65
CA PRO A 79 -5.65 -19.29 -8.03
C PRO A 79 -5.19 -18.19 -9.01
N MET A 80 -5.75 -16.98 -8.89
CA MET A 80 -5.36 -15.82 -9.71
C MET A 80 -3.87 -15.47 -9.51
N TYR A 81 -3.38 -15.50 -8.27
CA TYR A 81 -1.95 -15.25 -8.00
C TYR A 81 -1.05 -16.26 -8.73
N TRP A 82 -1.42 -17.54 -8.76
CA TRP A 82 -0.68 -18.55 -9.50
C TRP A 82 -0.65 -18.29 -11.00
N GLU A 83 -1.76 -17.86 -11.59
CA GLU A 83 -1.84 -17.48 -13.01
C GLU A 83 -0.95 -16.28 -13.31
N GLN A 84 -0.99 -15.23 -12.47
CA GLN A 84 -0.18 -14.03 -12.63
C GLN A 84 1.32 -14.31 -12.44
N ILE A 85 1.70 -15.21 -11.53
CA ILE A 85 3.09 -15.65 -11.35
C ILE A 85 3.56 -16.39 -12.63
N LYS A 86 2.76 -17.31 -13.16
CA LYS A 86 3.08 -18.03 -14.40
C LYS A 86 3.20 -17.10 -15.61
N ALA A 87 2.37 -16.07 -15.67
CA ALA A 87 2.39 -15.05 -16.71
C ALA A 87 3.53 -14.02 -16.54
N GLY A 88 4.33 -14.10 -15.46
CA GLY A 88 5.41 -13.15 -15.17
C GLY A 88 4.94 -11.76 -14.75
N GLN A 89 3.66 -11.60 -14.40
CA GLN A 89 3.09 -10.35 -13.90
C GLN A 89 3.47 -10.09 -12.44
N ARG A 90 3.73 -11.16 -11.67
CA ARG A 90 4.19 -11.12 -10.28
C ARG A 90 5.42 -11.99 -10.09
N ILE A 91 6.34 -11.54 -9.29
CA ILE A 91 7.61 -12.24 -9.02
C ILE A 91 7.48 -12.99 -7.69
N LEU A 92 7.39 -14.32 -7.76
CA LEU A 92 7.44 -15.18 -6.58
C LEU A 92 8.90 -15.32 -6.11
N THR A 93 9.22 -14.81 -4.92
CA THR A 93 10.59 -14.84 -4.39
C THR A 93 10.62 -14.71 -2.87
N SER A 94 11.81 -14.89 -2.26
CA SER A 94 11.97 -14.79 -0.81
C SER A 94 11.81 -13.36 -0.29
N PHE A 95 11.39 -13.24 0.96
CA PHE A 95 11.32 -11.97 1.70
C PHE A 95 12.61 -11.14 1.58
N ALA A 96 13.77 -11.79 1.73
CA ALA A 96 15.06 -11.11 1.65
C ALA A 96 15.29 -10.44 0.29
N LYS A 97 14.90 -11.10 -0.80
CA LYS A 97 15.00 -10.54 -2.16
C LYS A 97 13.99 -9.41 -2.39
N ILE A 98 12.77 -9.55 -1.88
CA ILE A 98 11.74 -8.48 -1.95
C ILE A 98 12.27 -7.23 -1.25
N ARG A 99 12.72 -7.37 0.00
CA ARG A 99 13.26 -6.24 0.77
C ARG A 99 14.48 -5.62 0.08
N LYS A 100 15.39 -6.44 -0.47
CA LYS A 100 16.55 -5.96 -1.22
C LYS A 100 16.13 -5.14 -2.44
N ALA A 101 15.11 -5.58 -3.19
CA ALA A 101 14.58 -4.85 -4.34
C ALA A 101 14.01 -3.49 -3.94
N LEU A 102 13.22 -3.43 -2.85
CA LEU A 102 12.70 -2.15 -2.33
C LEU A 102 13.82 -1.20 -1.91
N LEU A 103 14.82 -1.70 -1.18
CA LEU A 103 15.97 -0.88 -0.77
C LEU A 103 16.79 -0.38 -1.96
N ALA A 104 16.92 -1.18 -3.02
CA ALA A 104 17.57 -0.77 -4.27
C ALA A 104 16.79 0.36 -4.95
N ASP A 105 15.46 0.29 -5.01
CA ASP A 105 14.62 1.35 -5.57
C ASP A 105 14.68 2.64 -4.73
N ILE A 106 14.67 2.52 -3.40
CA ILE A 106 14.87 3.65 -2.48
C ILE A 106 16.20 4.35 -2.78
N GLN A 107 17.26 3.60 -2.92
CA GLN A 107 18.60 4.14 -3.19
C GLN A 107 18.70 4.72 -4.61
N GLU A 108 18.23 3.97 -5.63
CA GLU A 108 18.28 4.36 -7.03
C GLU A 108 17.58 5.70 -7.27
N TYR A 109 16.38 5.88 -6.71
CA TYR A 109 15.57 7.08 -6.88
C TYR A 109 15.75 8.12 -5.77
N ASN A 110 16.68 7.91 -4.83
CA ASN A 110 16.89 8.78 -3.67
C ASN A 110 15.56 9.09 -2.92
N VAL A 111 14.77 8.05 -2.68
CA VAL A 111 13.47 8.15 -2.01
C VAL A 111 13.67 8.43 -0.52
N THR A 112 12.97 9.42 -0.01
CA THR A 112 12.98 9.79 1.42
C THR A 112 11.61 9.64 2.08
N GLU A 113 10.58 9.36 1.30
CA GLU A 113 9.19 9.27 1.76
C GLU A 113 8.52 8.04 1.16
N VAL A 114 7.92 7.20 2.02
CA VAL A 114 7.12 6.03 1.61
C VAL A 114 5.70 6.20 2.12
N TYR A 115 4.72 5.92 1.27
CA TYR A 115 3.30 6.13 1.49
C TYR A 115 2.53 4.83 1.33
N ALA A 116 1.46 4.67 2.12
CA ALA A 116 0.38 3.70 1.91
C ALA A 116 -0.94 4.30 2.39
N HIS A 117 -2.05 3.69 2.00
CA HIS A 117 -3.36 4.10 2.50
C HIS A 117 -3.70 3.33 3.79
N ASN A 118 -3.78 4.04 4.92
CA ASN A 118 -3.78 3.43 6.25
C ASN A 118 -2.43 2.74 6.58
N MET A 119 -1.35 3.44 6.29
CA MET A 119 0.06 2.99 6.42
C MET A 119 0.39 2.29 7.74
N ARG A 120 -0.36 2.51 8.81
CA ARG A 120 -0.15 1.83 10.09
C ARG A 120 -0.31 0.32 9.95
N PHE A 121 -1.24 -0.12 9.10
CA PHE A 121 -1.47 -1.53 8.83
C PHE A 121 -0.31 -2.15 8.06
N ASP A 122 0.06 -1.56 6.91
CA ASP A 122 1.16 -2.06 6.08
C ASP A 122 2.49 -2.05 6.82
N TRP A 123 2.80 -0.94 7.48
CA TRP A 123 4.02 -0.83 8.28
C TRP A 123 4.10 -1.92 9.36
N GLY A 124 2.99 -2.20 10.03
CA GLY A 124 2.89 -3.24 11.05
C GLY A 124 3.09 -4.64 10.46
N ALA A 125 2.36 -5.00 9.40
CA ALA A 125 2.44 -6.30 8.74
C ALA A 125 3.84 -6.56 8.17
N LEU A 126 4.42 -5.59 7.45
CA LEU A 126 5.79 -5.66 6.90
C LEU A 126 6.84 -5.84 8.01
N THR A 127 6.71 -5.09 9.10
CA THR A 127 7.62 -5.16 10.25
C THR A 127 7.46 -6.48 11.00
N ASN A 128 6.23 -6.97 11.18
CA ASN A 128 5.96 -8.25 11.82
C ASN A 128 6.53 -9.41 11.00
N THR A 129 6.34 -9.40 9.69
CA THR A 129 6.93 -10.39 8.78
C THR A 129 8.46 -10.39 8.87
N GLN A 130 9.10 -9.22 8.93
CA GLN A 130 10.55 -9.13 9.11
C GLN A 130 11.01 -9.75 10.43
N ARG A 131 10.29 -9.50 11.51
CA ARG A 131 10.62 -10.04 12.84
C ARG A 131 10.51 -11.55 12.89
N TRP A 132 9.56 -12.12 12.17
CA TRP A 132 9.36 -13.54 12.04
C TRP A 132 10.43 -14.20 11.18
N LEU A 133 10.67 -13.69 9.99
CA LEU A 133 11.53 -14.32 8.99
C LEU A 133 13.02 -14.03 9.18
N THR A 134 13.40 -13.11 10.06
CA THR A 134 14.81 -12.73 10.21
C THR A 134 15.28 -12.68 11.67
N LYS A 135 16.56 -13.02 11.87
CA LYS A 135 17.27 -12.82 13.14
C LYS A 135 17.97 -11.46 13.23
N SER A 136 17.67 -10.54 12.31
CA SER A 136 18.29 -9.22 12.27
C SER A 136 18.05 -8.46 13.58
N LYS A 137 19.08 -7.79 14.09
CA LYS A 137 18.95 -6.86 15.22
C LYS A 137 18.11 -5.64 14.86
N TYR A 138 18.10 -5.24 13.58
CA TYR A 138 17.22 -4.19 13.06
C TYR A 138 15.83 -4.78 12.82
N ARG A 139 14.89 -4.41 13.66
CA ARG A 139 13.56 -5.05 13.77
C ARG A 139 12.48 -4.43 12.88
N TYR A 140 12.83 -3.43 12.06
CA TYR A 140 11.90 -2.71 11.21
C TYR A 140 12.14 -2.99 9.73
N PHE A 141 11.07 -3.00 8.94
CA PHE A 141 11.15 -3.28 7.50
C PHE A 141 11.87 -2.14 6.74
N PHE A 142 11.49 -0.90 7.03
CA PHE A 142 12.09 0.28 6.39
C PHE A 142 13.36 0.75 7.09
N PRO A 143 14.32 1.35 6.37
CA PRO A 143 15.45 2.07 6.96
C PRO A 143 14.99 3.21 7.89
N LYS A 144 15.83 3.56 8.87
CA LYS A 144 15.49 4.56 9.89
C LYS A 144 15.32 5.99 9.35
N ASP A 145 15.97 6.30 8.25
CA ASP A 145 15.99 7.61 7.59
C ASP A 145 14.81 7.82 6.63
N ILE A 146 13.98 6.80 6.42
CA ILE A 146 12.79 6.89 5.59
C ILE A 146 11.61 7.42 6.38
N MET A 147 11.02 8.50 5.88
CA MET A 147 9.78 9.05 6.43
C MET A 147 8.59 8.17 6.02
N ILE A 148 7.88 7.64 7.00
CA ILE A 148 6.68 6.84 6.82
C ILE A 148 5.48 7.76 6.82
N CYS A 149 4.68 7.73 5.75
CA CYS A 149 3.58 8.66 5.48
C CYS A 149 2.27 7.91 5.23
N ASP A 150 1.14 8.55 5.56
CA ASP A 150 -0.19 7.95 5.47
C ASP A 150 -1.11 8.79 4.57
N THR A 151 -1.52 8.24 3.42
CA THR A 151 -2.44 8.92 2.49
C THR A 151 -3.86 9.04 3.03
N LEU A 152 -4.31 8.13 3.91
CA LEU A 152 -5.58 8.24 4.61
C LEU A 152 -5.62 9.48 5.52
N LYS A 153 -4.54 9.71 6.27
CA LYS A 153 -4.40 10.92 7.11
C LYS A 153 -4.43 12.19 6.27
N MET A 154 -3.75 12.18 5.13
CA MET A 154 -3.77 13.30 4.18
C MET A 154 -5.17 13.52 3.59
N ALA A 155 -5.84 12.47 3.12
CA ALA A 155 -7.18 12.54 2.53
C ALA A 155 -8.20 13.11 3.52
N ARG A 156 -8.17 12.68 4.78
CA ARG A 156 -9.04 13.24 5.84
C ARG A 156 -8.86 14.73 6.03
N GLN A 157 -7.61 15.22 5.99
CA GLN A 157 -7.30 16.64 6.18
C GLN A 157 -7.57 17.52 4.97
N VAL A 158 -7.49 16.96 3.76
CA VAL A 158 -7.62 17.70 2.50
C VAL A 158 -8.98 17.44 1.86
N ILE A 159 -9.27 16.20 1.50
CA ILE A 159 -10.49 15.80 0.77
C ILE A 159 -11.70 15.87 1.72
N GLY A 160 -11.56 15.40 2.95
CA GLY A 160 -12.62 15.38 3.95
C GLY A 160 -13.15 16.78 4.34
N LYS A 161 -12.40 17.83 4.03
CA LYS A 161 -12.84 19.22 4.25
C LYS A 161 -13.51 19.84 3.02
N MET A 162 -13.65 19.10 1.92
CA MET A 162 -14.29 19.58 0.70
C MET A 162 -15.81 19.38 0.77
N PRO A 163 -16.64 20.42 0.61
CA PRO A 163 -18.09 20.27 0.51
C PRO A 163 -18.50 19.29 -0.61
N THR A 164 -17.78 19.33 -1.73
CA THR A 164 -18.02 18.42 -2.88
C THR A 164 -17.82 16.95 -2.53
N TYR A 165 -16.86 16.60 -1.66
CA TYR A 165 -16.67 15.22 -1.20
C TYR A 165 -17.77 14.81 -0.22
N ARG A 166 -18.20 15.71 0.66
CA ARG A 166 -19.33 15.47 1.57
C ARG A 166 -20.61 15.15 0.77
N ASN A 167 -20.97 16.03 -0.18
CA ASN A 167 -22.14 15.82 -1.04
C ASN A 167 -22.05 14.48 -1.78
N PHE A 168 -20.88 14.17 -2.36
CA PHE A 168 -20.65 12.89 -3.04
C PHE A 168 -20.88 11.68 -2.10
N CYS A 169 -20.41 11.74 -0.86
CA CYS A 169 -20.61 10.66 0.11
C CYS A 169 -22.08 10.53 0.54
N GLU A 170 -22.78 11.65 0.71
CA GLU A 170 -24.20 11.67 1.09
C GLU A 170 -25.08 11.13 -0.04
N GLU A 171 -24.86 11.57 -1.28
CA GLU A 171 -25.60 11.13 -2.48
C GLU A 171 -25.42 9.63 -2.78
N ASN A 172 -24.22 9.05 -2.48
CA ASN A 172 -23.90 7.66 -2.78
C ASN A 172 -23.95 6.73 -1.57
N GLY A 173 -24.37 7.20 -0.39
CA GLY A 173 -24.47 6.37 0.83
C GLY A 173 -23.11 5.98 1.43
N TYR A 174 -22.05 6.75 1.18
CA TYR A 174 -20.70 6.49 1.71
C TYR A 174 -20.49 7.11 3.09
N LEU A 175 -21.46 6.88 3.97
CA LEU A 175 -21.37 7.25 5.38
C LEU A 175 -21.20 6.02 6.27
N THR A 176 -20.53 6.20 7.40
CA THR A 176 -20.52 5.19 8.47
C THR A 176 -21.87 5.14 9.18
N LYS A 177 -22.09 4.12 10.03
CA LYS A 177 -23.29 4.02 10.87
C LYS A 177 -23.51 5.27 11.75
N ASN A 178 -22.44 6.00 12.07
CA ASN A 178 -22.47 7.23 12.88
C ASN A 178 -22.51 8.51 12.02
N GLY A 179 -22.82 8.42 10.74
CA GLY A 179 -22.92 9.57 9.82
C GLY A 179 -21.58 10.21 9.43
N GLN A 180 -20.45 9.55 9.70
CA GLN A 180 -19.13 10.06 9.32
C GLN A 180 -18.80 9.66 7.89
N LEU A 181 -18.04 10.51 7.16
CA LEU A 181 -17.55 10.21 5.82
C LEU A 181 -16.63 8.98 5.83
N LYS A 182 -16.82 8.10 4.86
CA LYS A 182 -15.87 6.99 4.61
C LYS A 182 -14.68 7.48 3.79
N PHE A 183 -13.51 6.89 4.03
CA PHE A 183 -12.23 7.23 3.39
C PHE A 183 -11.47 5.98 2.93
N THR A 184 -12.16 4.94 2.44
CA THR A 184 -11.46 3.82 1.79
C THR A 184 -10.83 4.29 0.49
N ALA A 185 -9.75 3.63 0.04
CA ALA A 185 -9.07 3.99 -1.19
C ALA A 185 -10.04 3.95 -2.39
N GLU A 186 -10.91 2.93 -2.46
CA GLU A 186 -11.95 2.80 -3.48
C GLU A 186 -12.88 4.01 -3.55
N ILE A 187 -13.45 4.44 -2.41
CA ILE A 187 -14.40 5.57 -2.38
C ILE A 187 -13.70 6.89 -2.77
N LEU A 188 -12.48 7.08 -2.27
CA LEU A 188 -11.68 8.25 -2.64
C LEU A 188 -11.35 8.27 -4.12
N TYR A 189 -10.99 7.09 -4.69
CA TYR A 189 -10.69 7.00 -6.11
C TYR A 189 -11.95 7.21 -6.98
N ARG A 190 -13.13 6.68 -6.60
CA ARG A 190 -14.40 6.98 -7.26
C ARG A 190 -14.65 8.50 -7.34
N PHE A 191 -14.46 9.21 -6.23
CA PHE A 191 -14.60 10.66 -6.17
C PHE A 191 -13.59 11.38 -7.09
N ILE A 192 -12.31 10.97 -7.06
CA ILE A 192 -11.23 11.60 -7.82
C ILE A 192 -11.39 11.37 -9.33
N SER A 193 -11.67 10.13 -9.72
CA SER A 193 -11.81 9.69 -11.11
C SER A 193 -13.18 10.00 -11.72
N LYS A 194 -14.18 10.34 -10.87
CA LYS A 194 -15.59 10.47 -11.25
C LYS A 194 -16.17 9.18 -11.86
N ASN A 195 -15.66 8.05 -11.47
CA ASN A 195 -16.11 6.73 -11.87
C ASN A 195 -16.73 6.00 -10.67
N ASN A 196 -18.07 6.10 -10.54
CA ASN A 196 -18.82 5.50 -9.43
C ASN A 196 -18.86 3.95 -9.47
N ASP A 197 -18.66 3.37 -10.65
CA ASP A 197 -18.71 1.91 -10.87
C ASP A 197 -17.36 1.24 -10.60
N PHE A 198 -16.31 2.02 -10.30
CA PHE A 198 -15.01 1.47 -10.01
C PHE A 198 -15.07 0.54 -8.79
N THR A 199 -14.41 -0.61 -8.88
CA THR A 199 -14.24 -1.56 -7.77
C THR A 199 -12.76 -1.88 -7.61
N GLU A 200 -12.28 -1.78 -6.37
CA GLU A 200 -10.90 -2.08 -6.00
C GLU A 200 -10.61 -3.56 -6.19
N SER A 201 -9.43 -3.87 -6.72
CA SER A 201 -9.03 -5.25 -6.99
C SER A 201 -8.54 -5.99 -5.75
N HIS A 202 -8.19 -5.28 -4.69
CA HIS A 202 -7.57 -5.82 -3.47
C HIS A 202 -6.38 -6.73 -3.78
N THR A 203 -5.41 -6.15 -4.46
CA THR A 203 -4.13 -6.78 -4.80
C THR A 203 -3.04 -5.73 -4.82
N GLY A 204 -1.87 -6.03 -4.24
CA GLY A 204 -0.86 -5.04 -3.87
C GLY A 204 -0.53 -4.01 -4.95
N LEU A 205 -0.12 -4.39 -6.17
CA LEU A 205 0.27 -3.40 -7.17
C LEU A 205 -0.92 -2.62 -7.76
N GLU A 206 -2.06 -3.27 -7.97
CA GLU A 206 -3.24 -2.65 -8.54
C GLU A 206 -3.80 -1.57 -7.62
N ASP A 207 -3.77 -1.83 -6.30
CA ASP A 207 -4.24 -0.89 -5.29
C ASP A 207 -3.26 0.29 -5.13
N VAL A 208 -1.95 0.05 -5.25
CA VAL A 208 -0.94 1.13 -5.36
C VAL A 208 -1.25 2.10 -6.49
N LEU A 209 -1.78 1.61 -7.64
CA LEU A 209 -2.09 2.47 -8.78
C LEU A 209 -3.30 3.39 -8.54
N ILE A 210 -4.19 3.06 -7.62
CA ILE A 210 -5.24 3.97 -7.15
C ILE A 210 -4.77 4.87 -6.01
N GLU A 211 -4.00 4.34 -5.08
CA GLU A 211 -3.49 5.11 -3.94
C GLU A 211 -2.57 6.26 -4.38
N LYS A 212 -1.78 6.08 -5.44
CA LYS A 212 -0.97 7.16 -6.00
C LYS A 212 -1.80 8.31 -6.54
N GLU A 213 -3.02 8.05 -7.04
CA GLU A 213 -3.94 9.11 -7.47
C GLU A 213 -4.47 9.90 -6.27
N ILE A 214 -4.74 9.23 -5.15
CA ILE A 214 -5.12 9.89 -3.89
C ILE A 214 -3.98 10.79 -3.40
N LEU A 215 -2.74 10.28 -3.42
CA LEU A 215 -1.55 11.04 -3.07
C LEU A 215 -1.40 12.29 -3.96
N ALA A 216 -1.47 12.11 -5.28
CA ALA A 216 -1.33 13.18 -6.26
C ALA A 216 -2.45 14.23 -6.10
N TYR A 217 -3.68 13.78 -5.89
CA TYR A 217 -4.83 14.65 -5.66
C TYR A 217 -4.64 15.52 -4.41
N CYS A 218 -4.18 14.91 -3.30
CA CYS A 218 -3.88 15.66 -2.07
C CYS A 218 -2.80 16.73 -2.28
N PHE A 219 -1.71 16.40 -2.98
CA PHE A 219 -0.65 17.38 -3.31
C PHE A 219 -1.14 18.50 -4.24
N LYS A 220 -2.00 18.18 -5.21
CA LYS A 220 -2.57 19.14 -6.14
C LYS A 220 -3.38 20.26 -5.45
N GLN A 221 -3.93 19.98 -4.27
CA GLN A 221 -4.72 20.97 -3.51
C GLN A 221 -3.86 22.06 -2.85
N HIS A 222 -2.54 21.91 -2.81
CA HIS A 222 -1.61 22.88 -2.21
C HIS A 222 -1.93 23.28 -0.76
N LYS A 223 -2.66 22.42 -0.03
CA LYS A 223 -3.04 22.66 1.35
C LYS A 223 -1.94 22.14 2.31
N LYS A 224 -1.74 22.84 3.44
CA LYS A 224 -0.94 22.32 4.54
C LYS A 224 -1.60 21.06 5.09
N MET A 225 -0.85 19.97 5.20
CA MET A 225 -1.33 18.70 5.72
C MET A 225 -0.22 17.95 6.42
N GLU A 226 -0.54 17.27 7.51
CA GLU A 226 0.35 16.33 8.16
C GLU A 226 0.28 14.99 7.43
N LYS A 227 1.43 14.51 7.00
CA LYS A 227 1.54 13.27 6.23
C LYS A 227 2.24 12.13 6.97
N ARG A 228 3.02 12.46 8.02
CA ARG A 228 3.75 11.47 8.81
C ARG A 228 2.79 10.55 9.55
N LEU A 229 3.09 9.27 9.58
CA LEU A 229 2.31 8.31 10.34
C LEU A 229 2.35 8.65 11.84
N TRP A 230 3.54 8.94 12.33
CA TRP A 230 3.76 9.42 13.69
C TRP A 230 4.17 10.91 13.64
N ALA A 231 3.31 11.75 14.16
CA ALA A 231 3.53 13.19 14.31
C ALA A 231 3.10 13.63 15.71
#